data_55cce6a585890c13b817a8c258fe915b
#
_entry.id   55cce6a585890c13b817a8c258fe915b
#
_cell.length_a   1.000
_cell.length_b   1.000
_cell.length_c   1.000
_cell.angle_alpha   90.00
_cell.angle_beta   90.00
_cell.angle_gamma   90.00
#
_symmetry.space_group_name_H-M   'P 1'
#
loop_
_entity.id
_entity.type
_entity.pdbx_description
1 polymer ?
#
loop_
_entity_poly.entity_id
_entity_poly.type
_entity_poly.pdbx_seq_one_letter_code
_entity_poly.pdbx_strand_id
1 'polypeptide(L)'
;VQKERFRYFIKVPELAAFYNEITDYRTAEDVGVDRPHKNEILHHIPPTPEQEDFIQKLMQFAKTGDATLLGRPPLSETEEKAKMLIATDYARKMALDMRMIDPNYEDHPDNKASHCAKTIAEYYHKYDAQKGTQFVFSDLGTYQPGDGWNVYSEIKRKLTEDYGIPASEVRFIQECKTDKARKAVIDAMNAGTVRVLFGSTSMLGTGVNAQKRCVAIHHLDTPWRPSDLQQRDGRGVRAGNEIAKHFAGNNVDVIIYAVEKSLDSYKFNLLHCKQTFISQLKSGAMGARTIDEGAMDEKSGMNFSEYMALLSGNTDLLDKAKLEKRIASLEGERKSFNKGKRDSEFKLEAKTGELRNNTAVIEAMTEDWNRFLSVV
;
A
#
# COMPACT_ATOMS: atom_id res chain seq x y z
N VAL A 1 6.34 -21.32 -3.54
CA VAL A 1 5.41 -21.80 -2.51
C VAL A 1 4.14 -20.97 -2.62
N GLN A 2 3.05 -21.59 -3.04
CA GLN A 2 1.75 -20.96 -3.09
C GLN A 2 1.30 -20.68 -1.65
N LYS A 3 1.06 -19.41 -1.31
CA LYS A 3 0.53 -19.04 0.01
C LYS A 3 -0.93 -18.66 -0.13
N GLU A 4 -1.78 -19.26 0.68
CA GLU A 4 -3.16 -18.84 0.82
C GLU A 4 -3.22 -17.47 1.51
N ARG A 5 -4.06 -16.58 0.99
CA ARG A 5 -4.35 -15.28 1.61
C ARG A 5 -5.77 -14.85 1.31
N PHE A 6 -6.33 -14.07 2.19
CA PHE A 6 -7.59 -13.37 1.93
C PHE A 6 -7.35 -12.29 0.88
N ARG A 7 -8.06 -12.35 -0.21
CA ARG A 7 -7.98 -11.37 -1.30
C ARG A 7 -9.35 -10.80 -1.65
N TYR A 8 -10.34 -11.67 -1.75
CA TYR A 8 -11.71 -11.29 -2.05
C TYR A 8 -12.52 -11.32 -0.79
N PHE A 9 -13.09 -10.17 -0.45
CA PHE A 9 -14.04 -10.04 0.63
C PHE A 9 -15.43 -10.01 0.02
N ILE A 10 -16.24 -11.00 0.37
CA ILE A 10 -17.65 -11.10 0.01
C ILE A 10 -18.49 -10.85 1.26
N LYS A 11 -19.73 -10.39 1.06
CA LYS A 11 -20.63 -10.07 2.19
C LYS A 11 -20.01 -9.05 3.16
N VAL A 12 -19.39 -8.03 2.62
CA VAL A 12 -18.74 -6.98 3.43
C VAL A 12 -19.71 -6.30 4.41
N PRO A 13 -20.98 -6.00 4.04
CA PRO A 13 -21.96 -5.44 4.99
C PRO A 13 -22.24 -6.36 6.17
N GLU A 14 -22.39 -7.67 5.93
CA GLU A 14 -22.65 -8.65 6.99
C GLU A 14 -21.41 -8.79 7.92
N LEU A 15 -20.21 -8.77 7.35
CA LEU A 15 -18.96 -8.79 8.12
C LEU A 15 -18.82 -7.51 8.96
N ALA A 16 -19.16 -6.36 8.40
CA ALA A 16 -19.14 -5.09 9.10
C ALA A 16 -20.17 -5.06 10.26
N ALA A 17 -21.37 -5.60 10.05
CA ALA A 17 -22.38 -5.72 11.10
C ALA A 17 -21.86 -6.56 12.27
N PHE A 18 -21.29 -7.74 11.99
CA PHE A 18 -20.66 -8.61 13.00
C PHE A 18 -19.51 -7.92 13.73
N TYR A 19 -18.63 -7.22 13.01
CA TYR A 19 -17.53 -6.48 13.60
C TYR A 19 -18.02 -5.39 14.57
N ASN A 20 -19.07 -4.66 14.20
CA ASN A 20 -19.63 -3.59 15.03
C ASN A 20 -20.38 -4.10 16.27
N GLU A 21 -20.76 -5.38 16.34
CA GLU A 21 -21.33 -5.98 17.58
C GLU A 21 -20.26 -6.09 18.69
N ILE A 22 -18.98 -6.23 18.31
CA ILE A 22 -17.87 -6.48 19.26
C ILE A 22 -16.89 -5.31 19.36
N THR A 23 -17.11 -4.23 18.59
CA THR A 23 -16.22 -3.06 18.54
C THR A 23 -16.99 -1.75 18.62
N ASP A 24 -16.50 -0.80 19.43
CA ASP A 24 -16.91 0.60 19.39
C ASP A 24 -15.81 1.39 18.68
N TYR A 25 -16.01 1.63 17.38
CA TYR A 25 -15.08 2.40 16.56
C TYR A 25 -15.49 3.87 16.52
N ARG A 26 -14.55 4.74 16.92
CA ARG A 26 -14.73 6.20 16.88
C ARG A 26 -13.57 6.82 16.12
N THR A 27 -13.90 7.74 15.24
CA THR A 27 -12.89 8.58 14.57
C THR A 27 -12.47 9.73 15.50
N ALA A 28 -11.35 10.37 15.18
CA ALA A 28 -10.92 11.58 15.89
C ALA A 28 -11.97 12.72 15.78
N GLU A 29 -12.71 12.76 14.69
CA GLU A 29 -13.77 13.72 14.45
C GLU A 29 -14.99 13.42 15.34
N ASP A 30 -15.36 12.14 15.49
CA ASP A 30 -16.49 11.72 16.35
C ASP A 30 -16.26 12.11 17.83
N VAL A 31 -15.01 12.14 18.27
CA VAL A 31 -14.63 12.47 19.67
C VAL A 31 -14.08 13.89 19.82
N GLY A 32 -14.13 14.69 18.77
CA GLY A 32 -13.73 16.09 18.80
C GLY A 32 -12.24 16.35 19.10
N VAL A 33 -11.33 15.44 18.69
CA VAL A 33 -9.89 15.66 18.86
C VAL A 33 -9.44 16.80 17.96
N ASP A 34 -8.90 17.85 18.58
CA ASP A 34 -8.32 19.01 17.87
C ASP A 34 -7.01 18.61 17.20
N ARG A 35 -7.08 18.26 15.93
CA ARG A 35 -5.93 17.93 15.07
C ARG A 35 -6.10 18.57 13.69
N PRO A 36 -5.00 18.82 12.96
CA PRO A 36 -5.08 19.32 11.59
C PRO A 36 -5.80 18.31 10.67
N HIS A 37 -6.42 18.83 9.64
CA HIS A 37 -6.93 18.03 8.54
C HIS A 37 -5.77 17.60 7.63
N LYS A 38 -5.90 16.38 7.08
CA LYS A 38 -4.99 15.89 6.05
C LYS A 38 -5.46 16.40 4.68
N ASN A 39 -4.62 17.17 3.99
CA ASN A 39 -4.81 17.53 2.60
C ASN A 39 -3.89 16.68 1.73
N GLU A 40 -4.42 15.65 1.08
CA GLU A 40 -3.66 14.71 0.26
C GLU A 40 -3.49 15.25 -1.17
N ILE A 41 -2.24 15.37 -1.61
CA ILE A 41 -1.86 15.89 -2.92
C ILE A 41 -1.08 14.82 -3.67
N LEU A 42 -1.66 14.28 -4.73
CA LEU A 42 -0.95 13.38 -5.64
C LEU A 42 -0.15 14.20 -6.65
N HIS A 43 1.17 14.16 -6.52
CA HIS A 43 2.10 14.85 -7.40
C HIS A 43 2.54 13.92 -8.54
N HIS A 44 1.90 14.06 -9.71
CA HIS A 44 2.20 13.32 -10.90
C HIS A 44 3.48 13.82 -11.56
N ILE A 45 4.38 12.91 -11.92
CA ILE A 45 5.65 13.20 -12.58
C ILE A 45 5.70 12.38 -13.87
N PRO A 46 5.80 13.02 -15.04
CA PRO A 46 6.05 12.30 -16.30
C PRO A 46 7.37 11.53 -16.20
N PRO A 47 7.48 10.33 -16.77
CA PRO A 47 8.74 9.60 -16.80
C PRO A 47 9.78 10.37 -17.63
N THR A 48 11.04 10.35 -17.18
CA THR A 48 12.16 10.87 -17.97
C THR A 48 12.42 9.96 -19.19
N PRO A 49 13.10 10.44 -20.25
CA PRO A 49 13.42 9.61 -21.42
C PRO A 49 14.16 8.31 -21.04
N GLU A 50 15.06 8.37 -20.06
CA GLU A 50 15.80 7.21 -19.55
C GLU A 50 14.89 6.23 -18.83
N GLN A 51 13.92 6.75 -18.07
CA GLN A 51 12.90 5.92 -17.42
C GLN A 51 11.99 5.26 -18.45
N GLU A 52 11.59 5.95 -19.51
CA GLU A 52 10.80 5.37 -20.59
C GLU A 52 11.55 4.23 -21.31
N ASP A 53 12.85 4.41 -21.62
CA ASP A 53 13.70 3.34 -22.19
C ASP A 53 13.81 2.16 -21.22
N PHE A 54 14.03 2.44 -19.93
CA PHE A 54 14.15 1.39 -18.94
C PHE A 54 12.83 0.64 -18.71
N ILE A 55 11.69 1.30 -18.81
CA ILE A 55 10.37 0.67 -18.79
C ILE A 55 10.27 -0.39 -19.91
N GLN A 56 10.73 -0.08 -21.13
CA GLN A 56 10.74 -1.05 -22.23
C GLN A 56 11.66 -2.25 -21.92
N LYS A 57 12.84 -2.00 -21.35
CA LYS A 57 13.75 -3.08 -20.91
C LYS A 57 13.12 -3.95 -19.82
N LEU A 58 12.43 -3.37 -18.86
CA LEU A 58 11.69 -4.11 -17.82
C LEU A 58 10.56 -4.95 -18.41
N MET A 59 9.81 -4.42 -19.38
CA MET A 59 8.76 -5.17 -20.07
C MET A 59 9.36 -6.37 -20.80
N GLN A 60 10.47 -6.18 -21.51
CA GLN A 60 11.16 -7.24 -22.22
C GLN A 60 11.76 -8.29 -21.25
N PHE A 61 12.40 -7.86 -20.16
CA PHE A 61 12.87 -8.75 -19.09
C PHE A 61 11.74 -9.59 -18.50
N ALA A 62 10.62 -8.97 -18.15
CA ALA A 62 9.47 -9.68 -17.60
C ALA A 62 8.93 -10.77 -18.55
N LYS A 63 9.03 -10.51 -19.87
CA LYS A 63 8.60 -11.42 -20.93
C LYS A 63 9.59 -12.54 -21.18
N THR A 64 10.88 -12.24 -21.31
CA THR A 64 11.92 -13.18 -21.74
C THR A 64 12.72 -13.80 -20.60
N GLY A 65 12.86 -13.11 -19.45
CA GLY A 65 13.76 -13.49 -18.37
C GLY A 65 15.23 -13.06 -18.61
N ASP A 66 15.50 -12.33 -19.71
CA ASP A 66 16.86 -11.88 -20.03
C ASP A 66 17.34 -10.79 -19.05
N ALA A 67 18.12 -11.19 -18.06
CA ALA A 67 18.63 -10.32 -17.01
C ALA A 67 19.70 -9.33 -17.50
N THR A 68 20.28 -9.56 -18.68
CA THR A 68 21.28 -8.64 -19.26
C THR A 68 20.67 -7.29 -19.60
N LEU A 69 19.35 -7.25 -19.90
CA LEU A 69 18.59 -6.01 -20.11
C LEU A 69 18.58 -5.08 -18.88
N LEU A 70 18.78 -5.66 -17.69
CA LEU A 70 18.85 -4.93 -16.41
C LEU A 70 20.30 -4.70 -15.95
N GLY A 71 21.29 -4.98 -16.81
CA GLY A 71 22.71 -4.83 -16.48
C GLY A 71 23.24 -5.86 -15.47
N ARG A 72 22.60 -7.04 -15.35
CA ARG A 72 22.99 -8.08 -14.39
C ARG A 72 23.28 -9.42 -15.06
N PRO A 73 24.01 -10.33 -14.39
CA PRO A 73 24.22 -11.69 -14.87
C PRO A 73 22.90 -12.45 -15.10
N PRO A 74 22.93 -13.52 -15.92
CA PRO A 74 21.77 -14.40 -16.09
C PRO A 74 21.19 -14.89 -14.77
N LEU A 75 19.88 -15.08 -14.72
CA LEU A 75 19.19 -15.53 -13.53
C LEU A 75 19.57 -16.97 -13.15
N SER A 76 19.73 -17.21 -11.87
CA SER A 76 19.79 -18.58 -11.31
C SER A 76 18.39 -19.22 -11.32
N GLU A 77 18.29 -20.53 -11.16
CA GLU A 77 17.01 -21.25 -11.10
C GLU A 77 16.06 -20.70 -10.00
N THR A 78 16.62 -20.23 -8.90
CA THR A 78 15.85 -19.65 -7.79
C THR A 78 15.32 -18.26 -8.17
N GLU A 79 16.16 -17.47 -8.84
CA GLU A 79 15.80 -16.14 -9.32
C GLU A 79 14.79 -16.19 -10.47
N GLU A 80 14.84 -17.20 -11.34
CA GLU A 80 13.81 -17.42 -12.37
C GLU A 80 12.41 -17.53 -11.75
N LYS A 81 12.28 -18.25 -10.63
CA LYS A 81 11.02 -18.36 -9.89
C LYS A 81 10.58 -17.04 -9.24
N ALA A 82 11.54 -16.15 -8.98
CA ALA A 82 11.36 -14.82 -8.39
C ALA A 82 11.41 -13.68 -9.43
N LYS A 83 11.43 -13.99 -10.73
CA LYS A 83 11.59 -13.01 -11.82
C LYS A 83 10.71 -11.78 -11.67
N MET A 84 9.43 -11.94 -11.35
CA MET A 84 8.50 -10.83 -11.19
C MET A 84 8.79 -9.98 -9.95
N LEU A 85 9.36 -10.57 -8.90
CA LEU A 85 9.80 -9.82 -7.72
C LEU A 85 11.02 -8.96 -8.07
N ILE A 86 11.97 -9.50 -8.84
CA ILE A 86 13.12 -8.76 -9.35
C ILE A 86 12.67 -7.60 -10.22
N ALA A 87 11.78 -7.84 -11.19
CA ALA A 87 11.20 -6.79 -12.02
C ALA A 87 10.53 -5.69 -11.20
N THR A 88 9.81 -6.05 -10.15
CA THR A 88 9.15 -5.12 -9.23
C THR A 88 10.16 -4.27 -8.45
N ASP A 89 11.26 -4.85 -7.98
CA ASP A 89 12.32 -4.11 -7.28
C ASP A 89 12.99 -3.08 -8.19
N TYR A 90 13.33 -3.48 -9.41
CA TYR A 90 13.90 -2.56 -10.42
C TYR A 90 12.91 -1.45 -10.81
N ALA A 91 11.62 -1.77 -10.97
CA ALA A 91 10.59 -0.77 -11.24
C ALA A 91 10.45 0.27 -10.11
N ARG A 92 10.60 -0.15 -8.85
CA ARG A 92 10.58 0.77 -7.69
C ARG A 92 11.83 1.66 -7.68
N LYS A 93 13.00 1.10 -7.92
CA LYS A 93 14.27 1.83 -7.97
C LYS A 93 14.27 2.86 -9.10
N MET A 94 13.90 2.43 -10.32
CA MET A 94 13.77 3.30 -11.48
C MET A 94 12.84 4.49 -11.22
N ALA A 95 11.67 4.24 -10.62
CA ALA A 95 10.69 5.29 -10.33
C ALA A 95 11.21 6.30 -9.30
N LEU A 96 12.13 5.89 -8.41
CA LEU A 96 12.71 6.78 -7.43
C LEU A 96 13.87 7.60 -8.02
N ASP A 97 14.88 6.92 -8.57
CA ASP A 97 16.00 7.54 -9.27
C ASP A 97 16.76 6.48 -10.10
N MET A 98 17.09 6.79 -11.35
CA MET A 98 17.80 5.88 -12.26
C MET A 98 19.19 5.51 -11.74
N ARG A 99 19.84 6.39 -10.98
CA ARG A 99 21.16 6.11 -10.35
C ARG A 99 21.12 4.99 -9.30
N MET A 100 19.92 4.58 -8.85
CA MET A 100 19.76 3.36 -8.05
C MET A 100 19.87 2.07 -8.86
N ILE A 101 19.72 2.16 -10.18
CA ILE A 101 19.92 1.03 -11.11
C ILE A 101 21.39 0.93 -11.51
N ASP A 102 21.94 2.04 -12.02
CA ASP A 102 23.33 2.16 -12.41
C ASP A 102 23.84 3.56 -12.02
N PRO A 103 24.91 3.68 -11.24
CA PRO A 103 25.51 4.96 -10.85
C PRO A 103 25.99 5.84 -12.02
N ASN A 104 26.13 5.27 -13.21
CA ASN A 104 26.53 6.01 -14.42
C ASN A 104 25.39 6.84 -15.05
N TYR A 105 24.13 6.64 -14.61
CA TYR A 105 23.06 7.54 -15.02
C TYR A 105 23.30 8.95 -14.47
N GLU A 106 22.97 9.94 -15.28
CA GLU A 106 23.08 11.34 -14.87
C GLU A 106 21.85 11.79 -14.04
N ASP A 107 22.02 12.91 -13.33
CA ASP A 107 20.91 13.56 -12.66
C ASP A 107 19.97 14.20 -13.71
N HIS A 108 18.68 14.06 -13.49
CA HIS A 108 17.67 14.67 -14.35
C HIS A 108 16.84 15.70 -13.57
N PRO A 109 16.62 16.92 -14.14
CA PRO A 109 15.88 17.99 -13.43
C PRO A 109 14.43 17.61 -13.12
N ASP A 110 13.85 16.70 -13.89
CA ASP A 110 12.45 16.24 -13.74
C ASP A 110 12.34 14.84 -13.10
N ASN A 111 13.40 14.34 -12.47
CA ASN A 111 13.28 13.10 -11.69
C ASN A 111 12.55 13.35 -10.36
N LYS A 112 12.15 12.28 -9.70
CA LYS A 112 11.39 12.35 -8.44
C LYS A 112 12.16 13.09 -7.34
N ALA A 113 13.47 12.89 -7.25
CA ALA A 113 14.33 13.56 -6.27
C ALA A 113 14.34 15.09 -6.49
N SER A 114 14.42 15.54 -7.73
CA SER A 114 14.39 16.97 -8.09
C SER A 114 13.03 17.61 -7.80
N HIS A 115 11.93 16.93 -8.18
CA HIS A 115 10.58 17.40 -7.84
C HIS A 115 10.37 17.50 -6.32
N CYS A 116 10.84 16.50 -5.56
CA CYS A 116 10.74 16.52 -4.10
C CYS A 116 11.56 17.69 -3.51
N ALA A 117 12.79 17.87 -3.94
CA ALA A 117 13.63 18.97 -3.47
C ALA A 117 13.00 20.35 -3.74
N LYS A 118 12.47 20.55 -4.96
CA LYS A 118 11.75 21.77 -5.33
C LYS A 118 10.55 22.01 -4.42
N THR A 119 9.70 21.03 -4.24
CA THR A 119 8.49 21.16 -3.41
C THR A 119 8.85 21.43 -1.95
N ILE A 120 9.86 20.73 -1.40
CA ILE A 120 10.37 21.01 -0.05
C ILE A 120 10.83 22.46 0.07
N ALA A 121 11.56 22.98 -0.90
CA ALA A 121 12.05 24.35 -0.90
C ALA A 121 10.90 25.38 -0.95
N GLU A 122 9.85 25.12 -1.74
CA GLU A 122 8.64 25.95 -1.80
C GLU A 122 7.97 26.05 -0.42
N TYR A 123 7.75 24.93 0.28
CA TYR A 123 7.19 24.92 1.64
C TYR A 123 8.15 25.55 2.66
N TYR A 124 9.46 25.32 2.52
CA TYR A 124 10.46 25.92 3.38
C TYR A 124 10.39 27.44 3.36
N HIS A 125 10.35 28.05 2.17
CA HIS A 125 10.26 29.49 2.00
C HIS A 125 8.87 30.05 2.37
N LYS A 126 7.79 29.35 1.98
CA LYS A 126 6.41 29.75 2.31
C LYS A 126 6.19 29.89 3.81
N TYR A 127 6.77 29.01 4.61
CA TYR A 127 6.61 29.00 6.06
C TYR A 127 7.92 29.37 6.82
N ASP A 128 8.76 30.22 6.21
CA ASP A 128 10.04 30.57 6.85
C ASP A 128 9.85 31.41 8.12
N ALA A 129 8.96 32.38 8.11
CA ALA A 129 8.66 33.22 9.28
C ALA A 129 8.14 32.39 10.49
N GLN A 130 7.42 31.32 10.22
CA GLN A 130 6.85 30.40 11.23
C GLN A 130 7.80 29.27 11.59
N LYS A 131 8.93 29.12 10.91
CA LYS A 131 9.83 27.96 11.03
C LYS A 131 9.08 26.65 10.86
N GLY A 132 8.20 26.57 9.83
CA GLY A 132 7.42 25.39 9.50
C GLY A 132 8.32 24.22 9.14
N THR A 133 7.97 23.02 9.58
CA THR A 133 8.78 21.81 9.40
C THR A 133 8.12 20.81 8.47
N GLN A 134 8.93 19.91 7.91
CA GLN A 134 8.48 18.93 6.93
C GLN A 134 9.08 17.56 7.22
N PHE A 135 8.30 16.50 7.01
CA PHE A 135 8.78 15.12 7.02
C PHE A 135 8.94 14.60 5.60
N VAL A 136 9.99 13.82 5.36
CA VAL A 136 10.21 13.12 4.09
C VAL A 136 10.36 11.63 4.36
N PHE A 137 9.48 10.83 3.78
CA PHE A 137 9.45 9.38 3.95
C PHE A 137 9.85 8.65 2.69
N SER A 138 10.79 7.73 2.82
CA SER A 138 11.08 6.68 1.85
C SER A 138 11.65 5.45 2.55
N ASP A 139 11.24 4.26 2.09
CA ASP A 139 11.83 2.99 2.54
C ASP A 139 12.93 2.51 1.57
N LEU A 140 13.14 3.24 0.46
CA LEU A 140 14.21 3.01 -0.52
C LEU A 140 15.15 4.22 -0.59
N GLY A 141 16.39 3.98 -1.00
CA GLY A 141 17.38 5.02 -1.20
C GLY A 141 17.71 5.79 0.07
N THR A 142 17.57 5.14 1.22
CA THR A 142 17.78 5.73 2.55
C THR A 142 19.26 5.96 2.82
N TYR A 143 19.54 6.98 3.65
CA TYR A 143 20.89 7.25 4.10
C TYR A 143 21.44 6.11 4.97
N GLN A 144 22.67 5.68 4.67
CA GLN A 144 23.46 4.79 5.50
C GLN A 144 24.84 5.40 5.70
N PRO A 145 25.34 5.49 6.94
CA PRO A 145 26.67 6.02 7.21
C PRO A 145 27.76 5.20 6.53
N GLY A 146 28.58 5.84 5.71
CA GLY A 146 29.68 5.19 4.98
C GLY A 146 29.32 4.67 3.60
N ASP A 147 28.05 4.63 3.23
CA ASP A 147 27.62 4.36 1.87
C ASP A 147 27.90 5.56 0.96
N GLY A 148 28.08 5.26 -0.33
CA GLY A 148 28.24 6.28 -1.37
C GLY A 148 26.94 7.08 -1.60
N TRP A 149 26.63 7.32 -2.86
CA TRP A 149 25.44 8.04 -3.27
C TRP A 149 24.15 7.34 -2.82
N ASN A 150 23.20 8.12 -2.31
CA ASN A 150 21.84 7.67 -2.00
C ASN A 150 20.86 8.84 -2.20
N VAL A 151 19.57 8.51 -2.37
CA VAL A 151 18.52 9.49 -2.70
C VAL A 151 18.36 10.57 -1.61
N TYR A 152 18.48 10.20 -0.33
CA TYR A 152 18.38 11.17 0.77
C TYR A 152 19.48 12.22 0.70
N SER A 153 20.73 11.77 0.51
CA SER A 153 21.89 12.67 0.38
C SER A 153 21.78 13.53 -0.87
N GLU A 154 21.25 13.00 -1.97
CA GLU A 154 21.03 13.75 -3.20
C GLU A 154 19.99 14.86 -3.01
N ILE A 155 18.84 14.55 -2.39
CA ILE A 155 17.82 15.57 -2.13
C ILE A 155 18.39 16.64 -1.17
N LYS A 156 19.15 16.23 -0.13
CA LYS A 156 19.82 17.19 0.77
C LYS A 156 20.81 18.07 0.02
N ARG A 157 21.61 17.52 -0.89
CA ARG A 157 22.52 18.27 -1.75
C ARG A 157 21.75 19.33 -2.56
N LYS A 158 20.69 18.93 -3.24
CA LYS A 158 19.83 19.85 -4.02
C LYS A 158 19.25 20.94 -3.12
N LEU A 159 18.74 20.61 -1.94
CA LEU A 159 18.21 21.61 -1.00
C LEU A 159 19.26 22.61 -0.57
N THR A 160 20.50 22.18 -0.36
CA THR A 160 21.58 23.05 0.08
C THR A 160 22.23 23.85 -1.04
N GLU A 161 22.54 23.21 -2.14
CA GLU A 161 23.29 23.82 -3.25
C GLU A 161 22.38 24.59 -4.22
N ASP A 162 21.22 24.01 -4.57
CA ASP A 162 20.35 24.60 -5.58
C ASP A 162 19.33 25.59 -4.95
N TYR A 163 18.89 25.33 -3.71
CA TYR A 163 17.86 26.14 -3.05
C TYR A 163 18.35 26.93 -1.81
N GLY A 164 19.62 26.83 -1.46
CA GLY A 164 20.25 27.63 -0.38
C GLY A 164 19.75 27.33 1.02
N ILE A 165 19.15 26.17 1.27
CA ILE A 165 18.68 25.76 2.58
C ILE A 165 19.89 25.29 3.41
N PRO A 166 20.08 25.80 4.65
CA PRO A 166 21.23 25.40 5.47
C PRO A 166 21.27 23.88 5.72
N ALA A 167 22.41 23.25 5.49
CA ALA A 167 22.60 21.81 5.67
C ALA A 167 22.29 21.34 7.10
N SER A 168 22.45 22.23 8.11
CA SER A 168 22.13 21.95 9.51
C SER A 168 20.63 21.82 9.79
N GLU A 169 19.78 22.39 8.93
CA GLU A 169 18.33 22.35 9.05
C GLU A 169 17.72 21.12 8.36
N VAL A 170 18.53 20.34 7.63
CA VAL A 170 18.12 19.12 6.92
C VAL A 170 18.82 17.90 7.55
N ARG A 171 18.06 17.02 8.20
CA ARG A 171 18.62 15.91 8.96
C ARG A 171 18.02 14.57 8.53
N PHE A 172 18.78 13.52 8.74
CA PHE A 172 18.34 12.13 8.55
C PHE A 172 18.22 11.46 9.92
N ILE A 173 17.09 10.79 10.19
CA ILE A 173 16.91 10.07 11.46
C ILE A 173 17.93 8.94 11.62
N GLN A 174 18.44 8.39 10.52
CA GLN A 174 19.49 7.37 10.49
C GLN A 174 20.83 7.84 11.06
N GLU A 175 21.07 9.14 11.11
CA GLU A 175 22.25 9.72 11.79
C GLU A 175 22.19 9.54 13.31
N CYS A 176 20.99 9.32 13.87
CA CYS A 176 20.76 9.22 15.30
C CYS A 176 20.95 7.79 15.81
N LYS A 177 22.16 7.46 16.25
CA LYS A 177 22.51 6.12 16.76
C LYS A 177 22.01 5.84 18.18
N THR A 178 21.61 6.86 18.93
CA THR A 178 21.17 6.76 20.33
C THR A 178 19.82 7.43 20.53
N ASP A 179 19.05 6.99 21.52
CA ASP A 179 17.77 7.62 21.88
C ASP A 179 17.93 9.10 22.27
N LYS A 180 19.06 9.45 22.91
CA LYS A 180 19.38 10.85 23.24
C LYS A 180 19.55 11.69 21.97
N ALA A 181 20.27 11.21 20.97
CA ALA A 181 20.43 11.89 19.68
C ALA A 181 19.10 12.01 18.94
N ARG A 182 18.29 10.95 18.95
CA ARG A 182 16.95 10.92 18.36
C ARG A 182 16.04 11.97 19.03
N LYS A 183 16.03 12.03 20.36
CA LYS A 183 15.27 13.01 21.11
C LYS A 183 15.72 14.45 20.77
N ALA A 184 17.03 14.70 20.68
CA ALA A 184 17.56 16.01 20.33
C ALA A 184 17.09 16.49 18.95
N VAL A 185 17.02 15.61 17.95
CA VAL A 185 16.50 15.96 16.61
C VAL A 185 14.99 16.22 16.65
N ILE A 186 14.23 15.45 17.44
CA ILE A 186 12.79 15.67 17.64
C ILE A 186 12.54 17.04 18.30
N ASP A 187 13.31 17.36 19.33
CA ASP A 187 13.21 18.65 20.02
C ASP A 187 13.59 19.79 19.08
N ALA A 188 14.62 19.63 18.25
CA ALA A 188 15.03 20.59 17.23
C ALA A 188 13.96 20.80 16.14
N MET A 189 13.25 19.76 15.73
CA MET A 189 12.08 19.88 14.84
C MET A 189 10.97 20.69 15.49
N ASN A 190 10.63 20.39 16.75
CA ASN A 190 9.60 21.13 17.48
C ASN A 190 10.00 22.59 17.77
N ALA A 191 11.28 22.88 17.86
CA ALA A 191 11.81 24.23 17.98
C ALA A 191 11.89 24.98 16.64
N GLY A 192 11.87 24.26 15.50
CA GLY A 192 12.04 24.82 14.17
C GLY A 192 13.49 25.10 13.76
N THR A 193 14.47 24.55 14.48
CA THR A 193 15.90 24.62 14.14
C THR A 193 16.32 23.54 13.17
N VAL A 194 15.61 22.42 13.13
CA VAL A 194 15.61 21.45 12.03
C VAL A 194 14.28 21.59 11.30
N ARG A 195 14.34 21.85 10.00
CA ARG A 195 13.16 22.17 9.19
C ARG A 195 12.71 20.98 8.33
N VAL A 196 13.63 20.09 7.97
CA VAL A 196 13.35 18.91 7.13
C VAL A 196 13.96 17.67 7.77
N LEU A 197 13.13 16.67 8.06
CA LEU A 197 13.55 15.40 8.63
C LEU A 197 13.18 14.24 7.72
N PHE A 198 14.20 13.52 7.27
CA PHE A 198 14.06 12.32 6.47
C PHE A 198 14.06 11.07 7.33
N GLY A 199 13.29 10.07 6.94
CA GLY A 199 13.34 8.75 7.53
C GLY A 199 12.45 7.70 6.86
N SER A 200 12.73 6.45 7.18
CA SER A 200 11.90 5.32 6.75
C SER A 200 10.70 5.12 7.66
N THR A 201 9.74 4.30 7.20
CA THR A 201 8.58 3.90 8.02
C THR A 201 9.02 3.32 9.36
N SER A 202 10.02 2.43 9.35
CA SER A 202 10.53 1.78 10.56
C SER A 202 11.19 2.75 11.55
N MET A 203 11.86 3.78 11.05
CA MET A 203 12.63 4.72 11.86
C MET A 203 11.81 5.90 12.40
N LEU A 204 10.88 6.41 11.60
CA LEU A 204 10.01 7.54 11.95
C LEU A 204 8.57 7.14 12.22
N GLY A 205 8.15 5.95 11.80
CA GLY A 205 6.75 5.50 11.89
C GLY A 205 6.25 5.27 13.32
N THR A 206 7.12 5.16 14.33
CA THR A 206 6.73 4.96 15.74
C THR A 206 7.50 5.86 16.69
N GLY A 207 6.84 6.30 17.76
CA GLY A 207 7.51 6.99 18.89
C GLY A 207 8.01 8.42 18.64
N VAL A 208 7.78 9.03 17.47
CA VAL A 208 8.24 10.36 17.13
C VAL A 208 7.14 11.41 17.33
N ASN A 209 7.36 12.38 18.19
CA ASN A 209 6.45 13.51 18.48
C ASN A 209 7.07 14.83 18.06
N ALA A 210 7.21 15.05 16.75
CA ALA A 210 7.82 16.25 16.16
C ALA A 210 6.82 17.04 15.29
N GLN A 211 5.53 17.01 15.65
CA GLN A 211 4.44 17.58 14.85
C GLN A 211 4.20 19.07 15.05
N LYS A 212 4.74 19.70 16.11
CA LYS A 212 4.31 21.06 16.52
C LYS A 212 4.36 22.11 15.42
N ARG A 213 5.24 21.95 14.44
CA ARG A 213 5.46 22.89 13.34
C ARG A 213 5.28 22.27 11.96
N CYS A 214 4.76 21.02 11.87
CA CYS A 214 4.67 20.31 10.62
C CYS A 214 3.63 20.94 9.68
N VAL A 215 4.06 21.32 8.49
CA VAL A 215 3.20 21.89 7.43
C VAL A 215 3.07 20.98 6.23
N ALA A 216 4.03 20.07 6.01
CA ALA A 216 3.98 19.13 4.90
C ALA A 216 4.63 17.78 5.25
N ILE A 217 4.13 16.72 4.61
CA ILE A 217 4.68 15.38 4.63
C ILE A 217 4.89 14.95 3.18
N HIS A 218 6.08 14.47 2.87
CA HIS A 218 6.45 14.03 1.52
C HIS A 218 6.65 12.52 1.51
N HIS A 219 5.91 11.81 0.67
CA HIS A 219 6.07 10.39 0.42
C HIS A 219 6.79 10.17 -0.93
N LEU A 220 8.09 9.93 -0.89
CA LEU A 220 8.89 9.58 -2.06
C LEU A 220 8.53 8.21 -2.60
N ASP A 221 8.21 7.30 -1.71
CA ASP A 221 7.61 6.00 -2.03
C ASP A 221 6.36 5.77 -1.18
N THR A 222 5.45 4.95 -1.68
CA THR A 222 4.28 4.50 -0.91
C THR A 222 4.57 3.14 -0.28
N PRO A 223 4.20 2.93 0.99
CA PRO A 223 4.30 1.62 1.60
C PRO A 223 3.27 0.64 0.99
N TRP A 224 3.38 -0.65 1.34
CA TRP A 224 2.44 -1.67 0.86
C TRP A 224 1.16 -1.78 1.70
N ARG A 225 1.19 -1.24 2.92
CA ARG A 225 0.09 -1.34 3.88
C ARG A 225 -0.50 0.04 4.17
N PRO A 226 -1.82 0.17 4.17
CA PRO A 226 -2.48 1.41 4.58
C PRO A 226 -2.11 1.85 6.00
N SER A 227 -1.91 0.90 6.93
CA SER A 227 -1.47 1.19 8.30
C SER A 227 -0.14 1.92 8.36
N ASP A 228 0.80 1.55 7.47
CA ASP A 228 2.13 2.17 7.43
C ASP A 228 2.03 3.59 6.88
N LEU A 229 1.18 3.81 5.86
CA LEU A 229 0.90 5.15 5.35
C LEU A 229 0.24 6.02 6.43
N GLN A 230 -0.76 5.49 7.13
CA GLN A 230 -1.40 6.18 8.25
C GLN A 230 -0.42 6.51 9.39
N GLN A 231 0.53 5.62 9.68
CA GLN A 231 1.58 5.87 10.66
C GLN A 231 2.50 7.02 10.23
N ARG A 232 2.89 7.08 8.96
CA ARG A 232 3.68 8.19 8.40
C ARG A 232 2.89 9.49 8.51
N ASP A 233 1.66 9.52 8.04
CA ASP A 233 0.78 10.72 8.07
C ASP A 233 0.54 11.20 9.50
N GLY A 234 0.33 10.28 10.43
CA GLY A 234 0.13 10.55 11.85
C GLY A 234 1.34 11.20 12.55
N ARG A 235 2.47 11.40 11.87
CA ARG A 235 3.60 12.18 12.42
C ARG A 235 3.37 13.69 12.34
N GLY A 236 2.67 14.16 11.31
CA GLY A 236 2.35 15.59 11.15
C GLY A 236 0.87 15.90 11.37
N VAL A 237 -0.03 15.01 10.93
CA VAL A 237 -1.49 15.12 11.11
C VAL A 237 -1.86 14.69 12.53
N ARG A 238 -1.47 15.47 13.52
CA ARG A 238 -1.61 15.11 14.93
C ARG A 238 -1.92 16.34 15.78
N ALA A 239 -2.62 16.13 16.91
CA ALA A 239 -2.90 17.16 17.89
C ALA A 239 -1.62 17.88 18.38
N GLY A 240 -1.73 19.17 18.68
CA GLY A 240 -0.62 20.01 19.12
C GLY A 240 0.27 20.55 17.99
N ASN A 241 -0.24 20.54 16.75
CA ASN A 241 0.42 21.20 15.61
C ASN A 241 -0.04 22.66 15.52
N GLU A 242 0.70 23.55 16.18
CA GLU A 242 0.35 24.96 16.30
C GLU A 242 0.48 25.72 14.97
N ILE A 243 1.49 25.39 14.17
CA ILE A 243 1.72 26.09 12.90
C ILE A 243 0.63 25.72 11.89
N ALA A 244 0.26 24.47 11.77
CA ALA A 244 -0.86 24.07 10.90
C ALA A 244 -2.16 24.77 11.33
N LYS A 245 -2.44 24.82 12.63
CA LYS A 245 -3.65 25.40 13.18
C LYS A 245 -3.78 26.90 12.88
N HIS A 246 -2.72 27.66 13.07
CA HIS A 246 -2.78 29.11 13.02
C HIS A 246 -2.35 29.71 11.68
N PHE A 247 -1.54 29.03 10.89
CA PHE A 247 -0.90 29.59 9.70
C PHE A 247 -1.14 28.80 8.40
N ALA A 248 -1.65 27.55 8.50
CA ALA A 248 -1.92 26.70 7.32
C ALA A 248 -3.40 26.30 7.22
N GLY A 249 -4.33 27.09 7.74
CA GLY A 249 -5.77 26.79 7.69
C GLY A 249 -6.18 25.50 8.39
N ASN A 250 -5.43 25.10 9.43
CA ASN A 250 -5.55 23.85 10.14
C ASN A 250 -5.37 22.60 9.23
N ASN A 251 -4.50 22.71 8.21
CA ASN A 251 -4.18 21.62 7.30
C ASN A 251 -2.70 21.25 7.37
N VAL A 252 -2.41 19.98 7.12
CA VAL A 252 -1.09 19.47 6.77
C VAL A 252 -1.18 18.87 5.38
N ASP A 253 -0.35 19.38 4.47
CA ASP A 253 -0.29 18.88 3.11
C ASP A 253 0.50 17.56 3.07
N VAL A 254 -0.10 16.51 2.53
CA VAL A 254 0.52 15.19 2.37
C VAL A 254 0.74 14.95 0.89
N ILE A 255 1.99 15.14 0.47
CA ILE A 255 2.39 15.06 -0.94
C ILE A 255 2.89 13.66 -1.25
N ILE A 256 2.26 12.99 -2.20
CA ILE A 256 2.63 11.66 -2.67
C ILE A 256 3.17 11.79 -4.09
N TYR A 257 4.45 11.47 -4.27
CA TYR A 257 5.11 11.55 -5.58
C TYR A 257 4.91 10.25 -6.35
N ALA A 258 4.32 10.35 -7.53
CA ALA A 258 4.05 9.22 -8.39
C ALA A 258 4.55 9.48 -9.82
N VAL A 259 5.49 8.65 -10.28
CA VAL A 259 5.89 8.64 -11.69
C VAL A 259 4.81 7.92 -12.50
N GLU A 260 4.35 8.58 -13.56
CA GLU A 260 3.34 8.03 -14.45
C GLU A 260 3.86 6.77 -15.17
N LYS A 261 2.96 5.88 -15.57
CA LYS A 261 3.31 4.61 -16.23
C LYS A 261 4.30 3.75 -15.42
N SER A 262 4.34 3.93 -14.11
CA SER A 262 5.21 3.20 -13.21
C SER A 262 4.43 2.48 -12.12
N LEU A 263 5.17 1.72 -11.30
CA LEU A 263 4.60 1.02 -10.16
C LEU A 263 3.98 1.94 -9.10
N ASP A 264 4.35 3.22 -9.06
CA ASP A 264 3.84 4.17 -8.06
C ASP A 264 2.34 4.38 -8.18
N SER A 265 1.85 4.63 -9.39
CA SER A 265 0.42 4.84 -9.64
C SER A 265 -0.42 3.61 -9.27
N TYR A 266 0.10 2.43 -9.55
CA TYR A 266 -0.56 1.18 -9.15
C TYR A 266 -0.60 0.99 -7.63
N LYS A 267 0.52 1.21 -6.95
CA LYS A 267 0.59 1.11 -5.47
C LYS A 267 -0.36 2.08 -4.80
N PHE A 268 -0.43 3.30 -5.30
CA PHE A 268 -1.35 4.31 -4.78
C PHE A 268 -2.81 3.85 -4.89
N ASN A 269 -3.24 3.39 -6.07
CA ASN A 269 -4.59 2.87 -6.27
C ASN A 269 -4.89 1.65 -5.38
N LEU A 270 -3.92 0.75 -5.23
CA LEU A 270 -4.04 -0.42 -4.34
C LEU A 270 -4.23 -0.02 -2.87
N LEU A 271 -3.48 0.97 -2.40
CA LEU A 271 -3.61 1.50 -1.04
C LEU A 271 -4.99 2.13 -0.82
N HIS A 272 -5.50 2.87 -1.81
CA HIS A 272 -6.86 3.44 -1.74
C HIS A 272 -7.93 2.35 -1.64
N CYS A 273 -7.85 1.29 -2.44
CA CYS A 273 -8.80 0.16 -2.36
C CYS A 273 -8.77 -0.49 -0.98
N LYS A 274 -7.58 -0.76 -0.44
CA LYS A 274 -7.42 -1.33 0.90
C LYS A 274 -7.95 -0.40 2.00
N GLN A 275 -7.67 0.89 1.89
CA GLN A 275 -8.14 1.90 2.85
C GLN A 275 -9.67 2.00 2.85
N THR A 276 -10.29 1.98 1.67
CA THR A 276 -11.75 2.01 1.53
C THR A 276 -12.39 0.80 2.20
N PHE A 277 -11.84 -0.40 1.99
CA PHE A 277 -12.32 -1.62 2.66
C PHE A 277 -12.23 -1.51 4.20
N ILE A 278 -11.07 -1.11 4.71
CA ILE A 278 -10.86 -0.95 6.16
C ILE A 278 -11.84 0.07 6.74
N SER A 279 -12.05 1.19 6.06
CA SER A 279 -12.98 2.24 6.50
C SER A 279 -14.43 1.74 6.52
N GLN A 280 -14.86 1.02 5.49
CA GLN A 280 -16.22 0.43 5.42
C GLN A 280 -16.44 -0.61 6.51
N LEU A 281 -15.45 -1.49 6.75
CA LEU A 281 -15.53 -2.50 7.80
C LEU A 281 -15.67 -1.86 9.18
N LYS A 282 -14.88 -0.83 9.48
CA LYS A 282 -14.82 -0.19 10.79
C LYS A 282 -16.02 0.72 11.06
N SER A 283 -16.46 1.49 10.07
CA SER A 283 -17.55 2.46 10.24
C SER A 283 -18.93 1.83 10.15
N GLY A 284 -19.05 0.58 9.68
CA GLY A 284 -20.33 -0.04 9.39
C GLY A 284 -21.10 0.62 8.23
N ALA A 285 -20.47 1.56 7.51
CA ALA A 285 -21.08 2.24 6.39
C ALA A 285 -21.40 1.26 5.27
N MET A 286 -22.60 1.39 4.69
CA MET A 286 -23.00 0.58 3.53
C MET A 286 -22.12 0.94 2.34
N GLY A 287 -21.30 -0.01 1.91
CA GLY A 287 -20.40 0.11 0.78
C GLY A 287 -20.56 -1.04 -0.22
N ALA A 288 -19.56 -1.27 -1.02
CA ALA A 288 -19.55 -2.37 -1.97
C ALA A 288 -19.71 -3.72 -1.26
N ARG A 289 -20.58 -4.58 -1.77
CA ARG A 289 -20.83 -5.91 -1.19
C ARG A 289 -19.64 -6.86 -1.35
N THR A 290 -18.82 -6.62 -2.35
CA THR A 290 -17.59 -7.37 -2.63
C THR A 290 -16.45 -6.41 -2.88
N ILE A 291 -15.30 -6.67 -2.26
CA ILE A 291 -14.08 -5.87 -2.44
C ILE A 291 -12.94 -6.82 -2.82
N ASP A 292 -12.21 -6.45 -3.87
CA ASP A 292 -10.94 -7.08 -4.22
C ASP A 292 -9.79 -6.23 -3.69
N GLU A 293 -9.01 -6.77 -2.75
CA GLU A 293 -7.81 -6.11 -2.20
C GLU A 293 -6.68 -5.92 -3.24
N GLY A 294 -6.82 -6.50 -4.42
CA GLY A 294 -5.75 -6.53 -5.42
C GLY A 294 -4.78 -7.70 -5.24
N ALA A 295 -4.01 -7.97 -6.30
CA ALA A 295 -3.16 -9.17 -6.38
C ALA A 295 -1.81 -9.04 -5.67
N MET A 296 -1.43 -7.83 -5.27
CA MET A 296 -0.05 -7.51 -4.90
C MET A 296 0.12 -7.27 -3.42
N ASP A 297 1.13 -7.92 -2.84
CA ASP A 297 1.71 -7.55 -1.56
C ASP A 297 3.25 -7.50 -1.70
N GLU A 298 3.92 -7.08 -0.63
CA GLU A 298 5.38 -6.96 -0.57
C GLU A 298 6.13 -8.26 -0.94
N LYS A 299 5.46 -9.41 -0.82
CA LYS A 299 6.06 -10.75 -0.95
C LYS A 299 5.68 -11.49 -2.24
N SER A 300 4.56 -11.13 -2.86
CA SER A 300 4.04 -11.89 -4.02
C SER A 300 4.35 -11.28 -5.39
N GLY A 301 4.63 -9.98 -5.45
CA GLY A 301 4.80 -9.27 -6.72
C GLY A 301 3.51 -9.19 -7.55
N MET A 302 3.59 -8.56 -8.71
CA MET A 302 2.51 -8.51 -9.70
C MET A 302 2.53 -9.76 -10.57
N ASN A 303 1.36 -10.16 -11.08
CA ASN A 303 1.37 -11.10 -12.18
C ASN A 303 1.84 -10.43 -13.48
N PHE A 304 2.28 -11.24 -14.43
CA PHE A 304 2.85 -10.75 -15.69
C PHE A 304 1.90 -9.82 -16.46
N SER A 305 0.62 -10.16 -16.56
CA SER A 305 -0.37 -9.36 -17.32
C SER A 305 -0.63 -8.00 -16.67
N GLU A 306 -0.74 -7.95 -15.34
CA GLU A 306 -0.89 -6.68 -14.59
C GLU A 306 0.36 -5.81 -14.74
N TYR A 307 1.53 -6.40 -14.67
CA TYR A 307 2.80 -5.71 -14.81
C TYR A 307 2.94 -5.09 -16.22
N MET A 308 2.63 -5.87 -17.26
CA MET A 308 2.66 -5.40 -18.63
C MET A 308 1.65 -4.29 -18.90
N ALA A 309 0.42 -4.44 -18.39
CA ALA A 309 -0.62 -3.43 -18.53
C ALA A 309 -0.22 -2.09 -17.87
N LEU A 310 0.39 -2.18 -16.68
CA LEU A 310 0.85 -1.01 -15.94
C LEU A 310 1.95 -0.26 -16.70
N LEU A 311 3.01 -0.97 -17.08
CA LEU A 311 4.17 -0.35 -17.75
C LEU A 311 3.85 0.17 -19.14
N SER A 312 2.91 -0.46 -19.85
CA SER A 312 2.47 0.03 -21.17
C SER A 312 1.64 1.30 -21.09
N GLY A 313 1.14 1.66 -19.90
CA GLY A 313 0.20 2.76 -19.71
C GLY A 313 -1.16 2.52 -20.38
N ASN A 314 -1.45 1.29 -20.80
CA ASN A 314 -2.67 0.92 -21.49
C ASN A 314 -3.72 0.46 -20.48
N THR A 315 -4.71 1.34 -20.23
CA THR A 315 -5.83 1.06 -19.31
C THR A 315 -6.69 -0.12 -19.77
N ASP A 316 -6.81 -0.34 -21.08
CA ASP A 316 -7.61 -1.45 -21.62
C ASP A 316 -7.01 -2.81 -21.28
N LEU A 317 -5.68 -2.91 -21.28
CA LEU A 317 -4.99 -4.13 -20.84
C LEU A 317 -5.16 -4.39 -19.33
N LEU A 318 -5.21 -3.33 -18.53
CA LEU A 318 -5.49 -3.41 -17.09
C LEU A 318 -6.92 -3.89 -16.84
N ASP A 319 -7.88 -3.35 -17.58
CA ASP A 319 -9.28 -3.73 -17.48
C ASP A 319 -9.51 -5.13 -18.03
N LYS A 320 -8.84 -5.52 -19.11
CA LYS A 320 -8.81 -6.91 -19.60
C LYS A 320 -8.30 -7.86 -18.51
N ALA A 321 -7.17 -7.57 -17.87
CA ALA A 321 -6.62 -8.41 -16.81
C ALA A 321 -7.58 -8.53 -15.60
N LYS A 322 -8.28 -7.44 -15.24
CA LYS A 322 -9.32 -7.45 -14.20
C LYS A 322 -10.51 -8.33 -14.61
N LEU A 323 -10.98 -8.21 -15.85
CA LEU A 323 -12.10 -9.00 -16.37
C LEU A 323 -11.74 -10.48 -16.44
N GLU A 324 -10.57 -10.85 -16.94
CA GLU A 324 -10.09 -12.23 -16.97
C GLU A 324 -10.06 -12.86 -15.56
N LYS A 325 -9.59 -12.10 -14.56
CA LYS A 325 -9.63 -12.54 -13.16
C LYS A 325 -11.05 -12.71 -12.64
N ARG A 326 -11.95 -11.80 -12.98
CA ARG A 326 -13.36 -11.88 -12.59
C ARG A 326 -14.02 -13.10 -13.19
N ILE A 327 -13.75 -13.42 -14.46
CA ILE A 327 -14.22 -14.62 -15.14
C ILE A 327 -13.72 -15.86 -14.41
N ALA A 328 -12.42 -15.95 -14.13
CA ALA A 328 -11.84 -17.09 -13.41
C ALA A 328 -12.45 -17.29 -12.01
N SER A 329 -12.70 -16.20 -11.28
CA SER A 329 -13.39 -16.24 -9.99
C SER A 329 -14.80 -16.77 -10.10
N LEU A 330 -15.59 -16.24 -11.05
CA LEU A 330 -16.99 -16.68 -11.29
C LEU A 330 -17.07 -18.14 -11.75
N GLU A 331 -16.10 -18.60 -12.54
CA GLU A 331 -16.00 -20.00 -12.93
C GLU A 331 -15.70 -20.91 -11.74
N GLY A 332 -14.83 -20.46 -10.82
CA GLY A 332 -14.56 -21.14 -9.54
C GLY A 332 -15.81 -21.22 -8.66
N GLU A 333 -16.51 -20.12 -8.51
CA GLU A 333 -17.78 -20.07 -7.77
C GLU A 333 -18.85 -20.98 -8.38
N ARG A 334 -18.98 -20.97 -9.71
CA ARG A 334 -19.88 -21.88 -10.45
C ARG A 334 -19.56 -23.35 -10.20
N LYS A 335 -18.25 -23.71 -10.25
CA LYS A 335 -17.82 -25.09 -9.97
C LYS A 335 -18.15 -25.49 -8.53
N SER A 336 -17.89 -24.62 -7.57
CA SER A 336 -18.19 -24.86 -6.15
C SER A 336 -19.69 -25.01 -5.90
N PHE A 337 -20.49 -24.11 -6.48
CA PHE A 337 -21.96 -24.18 -6.41
C PHE A 337 -22.49 -25.49 -6.99
N ASN A 338 -22.03 -25.87 -8.20
CA ASN A 338 -22.48 -27.10 -8.85
C ASN A 338 -22.06 -28.35 -8.09
N LYS A 339 -20.91 -28.33 -7.40
CA LYS A 339 -20.49 -29.41 -6.49
C LYS A 339 -21.43 -29.46 -5.28
N GLY A 340 -21.66 -28.34 -4.60
CA GLY A 340 -22.56 -28.28 -3.45
C GLY A 340 -24.00 -28.68 -3.78
N LYS A 341 -24.47 -28.31 -4.96
CA LYS A 341 -25.79 -28.73 -5.47
C LYS A 341 -25.87 -30.28 -5.61
N ARG A 342 -24.88 -30.89 -6.27
CA ARG A 342 -24.83 -32.38 -6.43
C ARG A 342 -24.75 -33.09 -5.09
N ASP A 343 -23.93 -32.59 -4.17
CA ASP A 343 -23.79 -33.13 -2.80
C ASP A 343 -25.13 -33.06 -2.04
N SER A 344 -25.88 -31.97 -2.22
CA SER A 344 -27.20 -31.80 -1.62
C SER A 344 -28.26 -32.70 -2.24
N GLU A 345 -28.25 -32.87 -3.57
CA GLU A 345 -29.13 -33.76 -4.28
C GLU A 345 -28.89 -35.21 -3.84
N PHE A 346 -27.63 -35.64 -3.76
CA PHE A 346 -27.28 -36.99 -3.26
C PHE A 346 -27.72 -37.22 -1.82
N LYS A 347 -27.53 -36.22 -0.92
CA LYS A 347 -28.03 -36.31 0.46
C LYS A 347 -29.55 -36.41 0.53
N LEU A 348 -30.26 -35.67 -0.32
CA LEU A 348 -31.73 -35.72 -0.39
C LEU A 348 -32.21 -37.09 -0.84
N GLU A 349 -31.58 -37.68 -1.86
CA GLU A 349 -31.90 -39.01 -2.38
C GLU A 349 -31.67 -40.09 -1.30
N ALA A 350 -30.55 -40.06 -0.61
CA ALA A 350 -30.24 -40.95 0.49
C ALA A 350 -31.29 -40.85 1.62
N LYS A 351 -31.64 -39.61 2.03
CA LYS A 351 -32.66 -39.39 3.08
C LYS A 351 -34.08 -39.82 2.63
N THR A 352 -34.39 -39.65 1.36
CA THR A 352 -35.65 -40.13 0.81
C THR A 352 -35.71 -41.65 0.83
N GLY A 353 -34.60 -42.34 0.54
CA GLY A 353 -34.48 -43.80 0.66
C GLY A 353 -34.65 -44.27 2.11
N GLU A 354 -33.96 -43.63 3.07
CA GLU A 354 -34.14 -43.92 4.50
C GLU A 354 -35.61 -43.74 4.95
N LEU A 355 -36.26 -42.67 4.50
CA LEU A 355 -37.67 -42.40 4.85
C LEU A 355 -38.58 -43.50 4.34
N ARG A 356 -38.41 -43.92 3.09
CA ARG A 356 -39.20 -45.04 2.51
C ARG A 356 -39.02 -46.32 3.31
N ASN A 357 -37.78 -46.70 3.64
CA ASN A 357 -37.49 -47.87 4.44
C ASN A 357 -38.12 -47.79 5.82
N ASN A 358 -37.99 -46.64 6.51
CA ASN A 358 -38.59 -46.48 7.85
C ASN A 358 -40.12 -46.53 7.79
N THR A 359 -40.73 -45.96 6.75
CA THR A 359 -42.19 -46.06 6.56
C THR A 359 -42.64 -47.53 6.42
N ALA A 360 -41.96 -48.30 5.57
CA ALA A 360 -42.26 -49.73 5.38
C ALA A 360 -42.09 -50.55 6.69
N VAL A 361 -41.05 -50.24 7.47
CA VAL A 361 -40.84 -50.89 8.79
C VAL A 361 -41.97 -50.54 9.78
N ILE A 362 -42.39 -49.29 9.81
CA ILE A 362 -43.49 -48.84 10.68
C ILE A 362 -44.81 -49.50 10.29
N GLU A 363 -45.09 -49.60 9.00
CA GLU A 363 -46.27 -50.30 8.49
C GLU A 363 -46.27 -51.77 8.90
N ALA A 364 -45.16 -52.50 8.70
CA ALA A 364 -45.03 -53.91 9.10
C ALA A 364 -45.18 -54.07 10.62
N MET A 365 -44.54 -53.21 11.42
CA MET A 365 -44.70 -53.26 12.89
C MET A 365 -46.14 -52.95 13.32
N THR A 366 -46.83 -52.07 12.63
CA THR A 366 -48.23 -51.73 12.93
C THR A 366 -49.14 -52.89 12.58
N GLU A 367 -48.91 -53.62 11.49
CA GLU A 367 -49.65 -54.85 11.15
C GLU A 367 -49.42 -55.93 12.18
N ASP A 368 -48.21 -56.18 12.60
CA ASP A 368 -47.88 -57.16 13.63
C ASP A 368 -48.49 -56.79 14.99
N TRP A 369 -48.49 -55.52 15.37
CA TRP A 369 -49.15 -55.02 16.57
C TRP A 369 -50.67 -55.26 16.51
N ASN A 370 -51.31 -54.96 15.42
CA ASN A 370 -52.76 -55.19 15.22
C ASN A 370 -53.10 -56.67 15.26
N ARG A 371 -52.26 -57.56 14.72
CA ARG A 371 -52.41 -59.01 14.85
C ARG A 371 -52.32 -59.43 16.31
N PHE A 372 -51.33 -58.93 17.04
CA PHE A 372 -51.19 -59.25 18.48
C PHE A 372 -52.45 -58.83 19.24
N LEU A 373 -52.96 -57.64 19.04
CA LEU A 373 -54.17 -57.15 19.71
C LEU A 373 -55.44 -57.94 19.35
N SER A 374 -55.49 -58.62 18.22
CA SER A 374 -56.63 -59.45 17.82
C SER A 374 -56.64 -60.86 18.41
N VAL A 375 -55.55 -61.25 19.11
CA VAL A 375 -55.38 -62.58 19.73
C VAL A 375 -55.45 -62.51 21.26
N VAL A 376 -55.31 -61.34 21.81
CA VAL A 376 -55.46 -61.04 23.25
C VAL A 376 -56.90 -60.57 23.50
#